data_5a33f9b97f9f3c875b24f8d43c06635c
#
_entry.id   5a33f9b97f9f3c875b24f8d43c06635c
#
_cell.length_a   1.000
_cell.length_b   1.000
_cell.length_c   1.000
_cell.angle_alpha   90.00
_cell.angle_beta   90.00
_cell.angle_gamma   90.00
#
_symmetry.space_group_name_H-M   'P 1'
#
loop_
_entity.id
_entity.type
_entity.pdbx_description
1 polymer ?
#
loop_
_entity_poly.entity_id
_entity_poly.type
_entity_poly.pdbx_seq_one_letter_code
_entity_poly.pdbx_strand_id
1 'polypeptide(L)'
;IFWGSISQCAAQKIAVKTNLLYGTYASSPNLETEFGISPRGTVDLGAGFNWFTSAHSSSNNKLVHWLGSVEYRYWTCERFSGHFWGIHILGGQYNIAGHHLPLLFGDDSGHYRYEGWGIGGGISYGYHFLLGNRWSLEANIGIGYVRLHYDKFRCETCGEKTGTENRNYFGPTKAAVSLIFLIK
;
A
#
# COMPACT_ATOMS: atom_id res chain seq x y z
N ILE A 1 1.69 38.05 37.09
CA ILE A 1 0.69 37.05 36.68
C ILE A 1 0.79 36.96 35.16
N PHE A 2 1.64 36.08 34.65
CA PHE A 2 1.74 35.78 33.21
C PHE A 2 0.69 34.68 32.89
N TRP A 3 -0.37 35.09 32.25
CA TRP A 3 -1.26 34.15 31.57
C TRP A 3 -0.59 33.77 30.25
N GLY A 4 0.12 32.65 30.27
CA GLY A 4 0.56 32.00 29.06
C GLY A 4 -0.66 31.49 28.31
N SER A 5 -0.99 32.14 27.20
CA SER A 5 -1.93 31.64 26.21
C SER A 5 -1.39 30.28 25.72
N ILE A 6 -1.93 29.18 26.23
CA ILE A 6 -1.80 27.88 25.63
C ILE A 6 -2.55 27.98 24.32
N SER A 7 -1.84 28.34 23.26
CA SER A 7 -2.32 28.10 21.89
C SER A 7 -2.63 26.60 21.82
N GLN A 8 -3.91 26.26 21.91
CA GLN A 8 -4.37 24.94 21.49
C GLN A 8 -4.05 24.90 19.99
N CYS A 9 -2.87 24.35 19.69
CA CYS A 9 -2.57 23.90 18.35
C CYS A 9 -3.68 22.92 18.01
N ALA A 10 -4.61 23.35 17.16
CA ALA A 10 -5.71 22.49 16.71
C ALA A 10 -5.06 21.35 15.98
N ALA A 11 -4.78 20.30 16.74
CA ALA A 11 -4.04 19.15 16.25
C ALA A 11 -4.81 18.58 15.07
N GLN A 12 -4.20 18.63 13.90
CA GLN A 12 -4.72 18.07 12.65
C GLN A 12 -5.26 16.67 12.93
N LYS A 13 -6.48 16.40 12.51
CA LYS A 13 -7.18 15.16 12.85
C LYS A 13 -7.24 14.19 11.69
N ILE A 14 -7.15 14.70 10.47
CA ILE A 14 -7.35 13.92 9.25
C ILE A 14 -6.29 14.31 8.22
N ALA A 15 -5.73 13.32 7.56
CA ALA A 15 -4.86 13.48 6.42
C ALA A 15 -5.35 12.62 5.24
N VAL A 16 -5.27 13.17 4.04
CA VAL A 16 -5.52 12.44 2.79
C VAL A 16 -4.20 12.30 2.06
N LYS A 17 -3.92 11.10 1.55
CA LYS A 17 -2.63 10.76 0.97
C LYS A 17 -2.77 10.02 -0.36
N THR A 18 -1.76 10.15 -1.19
CA THR A 18 -1.57 9.31 -2.37
C THR A 18 -0.13 8.82 -2.42
N ASN A 19 0.06 7.52 -2.61
CA ASN A 19 1.36 6.90 -2.75
C ASN A 19 1.84 7.05 -4.20
N LEU A 20 2.86 7.86 -4.39
CA LEU A 20 3.43 8.17 -5.70
C LEU A 20 4.16 6.96 -6.31
N LEU A 21 4.83 6.13 -5.50
CA LEU A 21 5.48 4.91 -6.00
C LEU A 21 4.47 3.93 -6.56
N TYR A 22 3.36 3.72 -5.86
CA TYR A 22 2.30 2.82 -6.32
C TYR A 22 1.59 3.38 -7.56
N GLY A 23 1.38 4.70 -7.60
CA GLY A 23 0.82 5.39 -8.76
C GLY A 23 1.69 5.30 -10.01
N THR A 24 3.01 5.47 -9.87
CA THR A 24 3.94 5.48 -11.02
C THR A 24 4.34 4.07 -11.46
N TYR A 25 4.73 3.20 -10.52
CA TYR A 25 5.22 1.86 -10.84
C TYR A 25 4.11 0.89 -11.26
N ALA A 26 3.01 0.88 -10.52
CA ALA A 26 1.88 0.00 -10.82
C ALA A 26 0.82 0.65 -11.73
N SER A 27 1.00 1.92 -12.12
CA SER A 27 -0.02 2.72 -12.85
C SER A 27 -1.39 2.61 -12.18
N SER A 28 -1.41 2.58 -10.86
CA SER A 28 -2.59 2.25 -10.05
C SER A 28 -3.01 3.45 -9.23
N PRO A 29 -4.17 4.03 -9.49
CA PRO A 29 -4.77 5.02 -8.60
C PRO A 29 -4.88 4.46 -7.18
N ASN A 30 -4.53 5.28 -6.22
CA ASN A 30 -4.59 4.92 -4.81
C ASN A 30 -4.94 6.13 -3.95
N LEU A 31 -5.61 5.85 -2.86
CA LEU A 31 -6.00 6.84 -1.87
C LEU A 31 -5.84 6.24 -0.48
N GLU A 32 -5.22 6.99 0.39
CA GLU A 32 -5.12 6.66 1.81
C GLU A 32 -5.70 7.80 2.64
N THR A 33 -6.37 7.47 3.73
CA THR A 33 -6.93 8.44 4.67
C THR A 33 -6.49 8.08 6.08
N GLU A 34 -5.82 9.00 6.75
CA GLU A 34 -5.31 8.81 8.09
C GLU A 34 -6.06 9.65 9.11
N PHE A 35 -6.46 9.01 10.19
CA PHE A 35 -7.24 9.61 11.28
C PHE A 35 -6.42 9.63 12.57
N GLY A 36 -6.30 10.80 13.18
CA GLY A 36 -5.71 10.95 14.50
C GLY A 36 -6.65 10.48 15.60
N ILE A 37 -6.31 9.40 16.29
CA ILE A 37 -7.12 8.80 17.37
C ILE A 37 -6.58 9.14 18.76
N SER A 38 -5.30 9.50 18.86
CA SER A 38 -4.67 9.92 20.11
C SER A 38 -3.57 10.96 19.83
N PRO A 39 -2.95 11.59 20.82
CA PRO A 39 -1.87 12.55 20.60
C PRO A 39 -0.67 11.99 19.82
N ARG A 40 -0.43 10.67 19.94
CA ARG A 40 0.66 9.96 19.26
C ARG A 40 0.21 8.75 18.44
N GLY A 41 -1.10 8.55 18.29
CA GLY A 41 -1.66 7.41 17.56
C GLY A 41 -2.54 7.85 16.42
N THR A 42 -2.36 7.20 15.25
CA THR A 42 -3.21 7.38 14.08
C THR A 42 -3.59 6.04 13.49
N VAL A 43 -4.71 6.01 12.76
CA VAL A 43 -5.13 4.87 11.94
C VAL A 43 -5.20 5.33 10.50
N ASP A 44 -4.51 4.62 9.63
CA ASP A 44 -4.45 4.85 8.20
C ASP A 44 -5.24 3.77 7.46
N LEU A 45 -6.15 4.18 6.59
CA LEU A 45 -6.95 3.32 5.75
C LEU A 45 -6.58 3.59 4.30
N GLY A 46 -6.08 2.57 3.61
CA GLY A 46 -5.63 2.67 2.23
C GLY A 46 -6.42 1.77 1.29
N ALA A 47 -6.67 2.27 0.10
CA ALA A 47 -7.21 1.49 -1.00
C ALA A 47 -6.51 1.87 -2.31
N GLY A 48 -6.18 0.86 -3.10
CA GLY A 48 -5.62 1.02 -4.44
C GLY A 48 -6.23 0.00 -5.38
N PHE A 49 -6.37 0.38 -6.63
CA PHE A 49 -6.95 -0.50 -7.63
C PHE A 49 -6.37 -0.21 -9.02
N ASN A 50 -6.29 -1.25 -9.82
CA ASN A 50 -5.93 -1.15 -11.21
C ASN A 50 -6.87 -2.04 -12.03
N TRP A 51 -7.65 -1.43 -12.91
CA TRP A 51 -8.50 -2.14 -13.86
C TRP A 51 -8.02 -2.01 -15.31
N PHE A 52 -6.87 -1.35 -15.52
CA PHE A 52 -6.37 -1.14 -16.86
C PHE A 52 -5.73 -2.42 -17.40
N THR A 53 -6.26 -2.88 -18.53
CA THR A 53 -5.63 -3.91 -19.35
C THR A 53 -4.88 -3.19 -20.47
N SER A 54 -3.58 -3.38 -20.57
CA SER A 54 -2.79 -2.81 -21.67
C SER A 54 -3.16 -3.51 -22.98
N ALA A 55 -4.08 -2.89 -23.72
CA ALA A 55 -4.52 -3.38 -25.04
C ALA A 55 -3.52 -3.11 -26.18
N HIS A 56 -2.35 -2.56 -25.88
CA HIS A 56 -1.40 -2.03 -26.90
C HIS A 56 -0.17 -2.90 -27.14
N SER A 57 -0.08 -4.08 -26.55
CA SER A 57 1.00 -5.02 -26.81
C SER A 57 0.44 -6.32 -27.33
N SER A 58 1.12 -6.95 -28.28
CA SER A 58 0.86 -8.31 -28.78
C SER A 58 0.98 -9.40 -27.71
N SER A 59 1.40 -9.06 -26.50
CA SER A 59 1.33 -9.86 -25.28
C SER A 59 0.21 -9.28 -24.40
N ASN A 60 -0.81 -10.09 -24.10
CA ASN A 60 -1.92 -9.74 -23.19
C ASN A 60 -1.45 -9.50 -21.75
N ASN A 61 -0.69 -8.44 -21.52
CA ASN A 61 -0.25 -8.07 -20.20
C ASN A 61 -1.43 -7.51 -19.39
N LYS A 62 -1.77 -8.21 -18.30
CA LYS A 62 -2.83 -7.79 -17.37
C LYS A 62 -2.20 -7.57 -16.01
N LEU A 63 -2.54 -6.44 -15.40
CA LEU A 63 -2.20 -6.14 -14.02
C LEU A 63 -3.47 -5.61 -13.31
N VAL A 64 -4.52 -6.43 -13.34
CA VAL A 64 -5.79 -6.08 -12.68
C VAL A 64 -5.71 -6.49 -11.23
N HIS A 65 -5.90 -5.54 -10.31
CA HIS A 65 -5.90 -5.83 -8.89
C HIS A 65 -6.62 -4.74 -8.11
N TRP A 66 -7.07 -5.10 -6.93
CA TRP A 66 -7.39 -4.16 -5.87
C TRP A 66 -6.68 -4.56 -4.59
N LEU A 67 -6.27 -3.58 -3.82
CA LEU A 67 -5.58 -3.76 -2.55
C LEU A 67 -6.20 -2.83 -1.52
N GLY A 68 -6.55 -3.38 -0.37
CA GLY A 68 -6.95 -2.62 0.81
C GLY A 68 -5.94 -2.80 1.93
N SER A 69 -5.75 -1.76 2.74
CA SER A 69 -4.85 -1.82 3.89
C SER A 69 -5.39 -1.02 5.06
N VAL A 70 -5.08 -1.49 6.25
CA VAL A 70 -5.32 -0.79 7.51
C VAL A 70 -4.02 -0.80 8.29
N GLU A 71 -3.58 0.35 8.77
CA GLU A 71 -2.35 0.51 9.53
C GLU A 71 -2.58 1.35 10.78
N TYR A 72 -2.21 0.82 11.93
CA TYR A 72 -2.08 1.62 13.15
C TYR A 72 -0.65 2.15 13.25
N ARG A 73 -0.50 3.46 13.52
CA ARG A 73 0.78 4.16 13.60
C ARG A 73 0.97 4.78 14.97
N TYR A 74 2.15 4.59 15.51
CA TYR A 74 2.61 5.24 16.73
C TYR A 74 3.73 6.22 16.41
N TRP A 75 3.50 7.49 16.72
CA TRP A 75 4.41 8.61 16.46
C TRP A 75 5.34 8.83 17.64
N THR A 76 6.62 9.05 17.37
CA THR A 76 7.63 9.25 18.43
C THR A 76 7.45 10.59 19.16
N CYS A 77 6.98 11.62 18.46
CA CYS A 77 6.69 12.95 19.02
C CYS A 77 5.19 13.22 19.00
N GLU A 78 4.73 13.99 18.02
CA GLU A 78 3.33 14.30 17.79
C GLU A 78 2.85 13.63 16.50
N ARG A 79 1.55 13.38 16.40
CA ARG A 79 0.96 12.82 15.18
C ARG A 79 1.21 13.73 13.98
N PHE A 80 1.41 13.13 12.82
CA PHE A 80 1.75 13.80 11.56
C PHE A 80 3.07 14.58 11.58
N SER A 81 4.03 14.21 12.43
CA SER A 81 5.34 14.86 12.47
C SER A 81 6.47 13.89 12.84
N GLY A 82 7.49 13.81 11.99
CA GLY A 82 8.70 13.05 12.26
C GLY A 82 8.53 11.54 12.07
N HIS A 83 9.14 10.77 12.96
CA HIS A 83 9.20 9.32 12.88
C HIS A 83 7.96 8.63 13.42
N PHE A 84 7.56 7.54 12.79
CA PHE A 84 6.50 6.65 13.29
C PHE A 84 6.83 5.18 13.04
N TRP A 85 6.26 4.34 13.88
CA TRP A 85 6.20 2.89 13.73
C TRP A 85 4.76 2.49 13.44
N GLY A 86 4.58 1.50 12.56
CA GLY A 86 3.26 1.02 12.20
C GLY A 86 3.13 -0.49 12.32
N ILE A 87 1.90 -0.94 12.53
CA ILE A 87 1.48 -2.32 12.35
C ILE A 87 0.38 -2.29 11.32
N HIS A 88 0.53 -3.05 10.25
CA HIS A 88 -0.43 -3.04 9.14
C HIS A 88 -0.96 -4.43 8.81
N ILE A 89 -2.17 -4.43 8.31
CA ILE A 89 -2.83 -5.57 7.65
C ILE A 89 -3.17 -5.12 6.24
N LEU A 90 -2.98 -6.00 5.29
CA LEU A 90 -3.30 -5.76 3.89
C LEU A 90 -4.01 -6.98 3.29
N GLY A 91 -4.85 -6.75 2.30
CA GLY A 91 -5.52 -7.81 1.57
C GLY A 91 -6.06 -7.31 0.25
N GLY A 92 -6.18 -8.23 -0.70
CA GLY A 92 -6.66 -7.88 -2.03
C GLY A 92 -6.80 -9.08 -2.95
N GLN A 93 -7.28 -8.81 -4.15
CA GLN A 93 -7.39 -9.78 -5.23
C GLN A 93 -6.58 -9.29 -6.43
N TYR A 94 -6.05 -10.21 -7.17
CA TYR A 94 -5.23 -9.92 -8.33
C TYR A 94 -5.48 -10.90 -9.48
N ASN A 95 -5.33 -10.38 -10.69
CA ASN A 95 -5.32 -11.14 -11.93
C ASN A 95 -4.16 -10.59 -12.78
N ILE A 96 -3.05 -11.32 -12.75
CA ILE A 96 -1.78 -10.87 -13.33
C ILE A 96 -1.35 -11.85 -14.42
N ALA A 97 -1.04 -11.31 -15.60
CA ALA A 97 -0.50 -12.06 -16.72
C ALA A 97 0.62 -11.27 -17.39
N GLY A 98 1.67 -11.96 -17.84
CA GLY A 98 2.77 -11.35 -18.61
C GLY A 98 3.69 -10.41 -17.83
N HIS A 99 3.58 -10.36 -16.50
CA HIS A 99 4.46 -9.57 -15.64
C HIS A 99 5.45 -10.45 -14.90
N HIS A 100 6.72 -10.07 -14.94
CA HIS A 100 7.79 -10.76 -14.24
C HIS A 100 7.81 -10.29 -12.77
N LEU A 101 7.25 -11.10 -11.87
CA LEU A 101 7.19 -10.82 -10.42
C LEU A 101 7.87 -11.94 -9.63
N PRO A 102 9.22 -12.08 -9.72
CA PRO A 102 9.94 -13.23 -9.16
C PRO A 102 9.81 -13.33 -7.64
N LEU A 103 9.70 -12.21 -6.94
CA LEU A 103 9.50 -12.17 -5.48
C LEU A 103 8.18 -12.83 -5.05
N LEU A 104 7.10 -12.66 -5.83
CA LEU A 104 5.76 -13.15 -5.49
C LEU A 104 5.48 -14.54 -6.09
N PHE A 105 5.88 -14.78 -7.34
CA PHE A 105 5.47 -15.98 -8.09
C PHE A 105 6.64 -16.84 -8.59
N GLY A 106 7.90 -16.42 -8.39
CA GLY A 106 9.10 -17.11 -8.89
C GLY A 106 9.49 -16.71 -10.32
N ASP A 107 10.57 -17.31 -10.82
CA ASP A 107 11.21 -16.90 -12.08
C ASP A 107 10.35 -17.14 -13.33
N ASP A 108 9.42 -18.10 -13.30
CA ASP A 108 8.52 -18.43 -14.41
C ASP A 108 7.28 -17.54 -14.52
N SER A 109 7.20 -16.48 -13.72
CA SER A 109 5.99 -15.62 -13.59
C SER A 109 5.55 -14.95 -14.90
N GLY A 110 6.44 -14.76 -15.87
CA GLY A 110 6.13 -14.15 -17.17
C GLY A 110 5.33 -15.02 -18.14
N HIS A 111 5.29 -16.35 -17.95
CA HIS A 111 4.68 -17.31 -18.87
C HIS A 111 3.30 -17.82 -18.45
N TYR A 112 2.85 -17.44 -17.28
CA TYR A 112 1.58 -17.89 -16.69
C TYR A 112 0.70 -16.73 -16.28
N ARG A 113 -0.60 -16.98 -16.24
CA ARG A 113 -1.59 -16.11 -15.63
C ARG A 113 -1.89 -16.59 -14.22
N TYR A 114 -1.85 -15.67 -13.28
CA TYR A 114 -2.14 -15.89 -11.87
C TYR A 114 -3.38 -15.11 -11.49
N GLU A 115 -4.37 -15.82 -10.97
CA GLU A 115 -5.61 -15.22 -10.48
C GLU A 115 -5.86 -15.69 -9.06
N GLY A 116 -6.00 -14.76 -8.11
CA GLY A 116 -6.13 -15.14 -6.74
C GLY A 116 -6.34 -13.98 -5.78
N TRP A 117 -6.17 -14.30 -4.51
CA TRP A 117 -6.24 -13.33 -3.43
C TRP A 117 -5.04 -13.50 -2.49
N GLY A 118 -4.75 -12.43 -1.76
CA GLY A 118 -3.72 -12.43 -0.73
C GLY A 118 -4.17 -11.67 0.49
N ILE A 119 -3.73 -12.13 1.64
CA ILE A 119 -3.89 -11.45 2.91
C ILE A 119 -2.58 -11.51 3.68
N GLY A 120 -2.23 -10.43 4.35
CA GLY A 120 -1.00 -10.37 5.08
C GLY A 120 -0.96 -9.25 6.09
N GLY A 121 0.14 -9.16 6.78
CA GLY A 121 0.38 -8.10 7.74
C GLY A 121 1.86 -7.99 8.08
N GLY A 122 2.21 -6.90 8.72
CA GLY A 122 3.61 -6.64 9.04
C GLY A 122 3.78 -5.42 9.91
N ILE A 123 5.04 -5.06 10.07
CA ILE A 123 5.46 -3.84 10.76
C ILE A 123 6.05 -2.87 9.75
N SER A 124 5.90 -1.60 10.01
CA SER A 124 6.40 -0.53 9.16
C SER A 124 7.14 0.52 9.98
N TYR A 125 7.97 1.26 9.30
CA TYR A 125 8.65 2.42 9.83
C TYR A 125 8.65 3.52 8.77
N GLY A 126 8.35 4.74 9.17
CA GLY A 126 8.32 5.86 8.27
C GLY A 126 8.73 7.18 8.90
N TYR A 127 8.88 8.15 8.01
CA TYR A 127 9.19 9.52 8.37
C TYR A 127 8.31 10.48 7.58
N HIS A 128 7.75 11.45 8.30
CA HIS A 128 6.87 12.47 7.77
C HIS A 128 7.58 13.82 7.72
N PHE A 129 7.72 14.37 6.51
CA PHE A 129 8.35 15.65 6.21
C PHE A 129 7.27 16.72 6.02
N LEU A 130 7.24 17.70 6.88
CA LEU A 130 6.36 18.86 6.72
C LEU A 130 6.94 19.80 5.66
N LEU A 131 6.22 19.97 4.54
CA LEU A 131 6.60 20.90 3.47
C LEU A 131 5.99 22.30 3.66
N GLY A 132 4.93 22.38 4.48
CA GLY A 132 4.22 23.62 4.76
C GLY A 132 3.04 23.38 5.69
N ASN A 133 2.11 24.34 5.73
CA ASN A 133 0.99 24.29 6.66
C ASN A 133 -0.04 23.17 6.37
N ARG A 134 -0.11 22.66 5.16
CA ARG A 134 -1.09 21.66 4.73
C ARG A 134 -0.49 20.53 3.91
N TRP A 135 0.65 20.73 3.30
CA TRP A 135 1.31 19.75 2.45
C TRP A 135 2.47 19.10 3.17
N SER A 136 2.57 17.81 3.02
CA SER A 136 3.65 17.01 3.60
C SER A 136 4.03 15.88 2.66
N LEU A 137 5.23 15.36 2.85
CA LEU A 137 5.74 14.17 2.18
C LEU A 137 6.02 13.10 3.24
N GLU A 138 5.76 11.85 2.91
CA GLU A 138 6.05 10.72 3.78
C GLU A 138 6.85 9.66 3.02
N ALA A 139 7.85 9.10 3.67
CA ALA A 139 8.51 7.90 3.24
C ALA A 139 8.21 6.78 4.25
N ASN A 140 7.74 5.63 3.78
CA ASN A 140 7.35 4.49 4.60
C ASN A 140 7.83 3.18 3.98
N ILE A 141 8.46 2.33 4.79
CA ILE A 141 8.83 0.96 4.43
C ILE A 141 8.28 -0.02 5.45
N GLY A 142 7.92 -1.21 4.99
CA GLY A 142 7.40 -2.24 5.88
C GLY A 142 7.81 -3.64 5.42
N ILE A 143 7.97 -4.52 6.40
CA ILE A 143 8.23 -5.94 6.22
C ILE A 143 7.14 -6.75 6.91
N GLY A 144 6.85 -7.90 6.36
CA GLY A 144 5.80 -8.73 6.94
C GLY A 144 5.63 -10.05 6.21
N TYR A 145 4.51 -10.67 6.51
CA TYR A 145 4.13 -11.97 5.98
C TYR A 145 2.83 -11.85 5.19
N VAL A 146 2.80 -12.47 4.02
CA VAL A 146 1.63 -12.52 3.14
C VAL A 146 1.35 -13.96 2.75
N ARG A 147 0.13 -14.39 2.91
CA ARG A 147 -0.37 -15.64 2.37
C ARG A 147 -1.10 -15.36 1.05
N LEU A 148 -0.64 -15.99 -0.01
CA LEU A 148 -1.20 -15.92 -1.35
C LEU A 148 -1.91 -17.23 -1.66
N HIS A 149 -3.11 -17.14 -2.21
CA HIS A 149 -3.86 -18.25 -2.78
C HIS A 149 -4.19 -17.92 -4.22
N TYR A 150 -3.78 -18.77 -5.16
CA TYR A 150 -3.99 -18.48 -6.57
C TYR A 150 -4.19 -19.73 -7.43
N ASP A 151 -4.91 -19.50 -8.50
CA ASP A 151 -5.06 -20.41 -9.61
C ASP A 151 -4.05 -20.04 -10.70
N LYS A 152 -3.35 -21.06 -11.21
CA LYS A 152 -2.35 -20.95 -12.27
C LYS A 152 -2.92 -21.43 -13.58
N PHE A 153 -2.82 -20.61 -14.63
CA PHE A 153 -3.27 -20.93 -15.98
C PHE A 153 -2.08 -20.91 -16.94
N ARG A 154 -2.03 -21.87 -17.87
CA ARG A 154 -0.89 -22.11 -18.76
C ARG A 154 -0.80 -21.09 -19.91
N CYS A 155 -1.83 -20.36 -20.20
CA CYS A 155 -1.90 -19.42 -21.31
C CYS A 155 -2.40 -18.04 -20.81
N GLU A 156 -1.83 -16.97 -21.33
CA GLU A 156 -2.21 -15.60 -20.96
C GLU A 156 -3.66 -15.27 -21.36
N THR A 157 -4.19 -15.90 -22.40
CA THR A 157 -5.50 -15.55 -23.00
C THR A 157 -6.57 -16.60 -22.81
N CYS A 158 -6.24 -17.88 -22.92
CA CYS A 158 -7.19 -18.99 -22.96
C CYS A 158 -6.52 -20.24 -22.38
N GLY A 159 -6.42 -20.34 -21.08
CA GLY A 159 -5.68 -21.42 -20.48
C GLY A 159 -6.54 -22.40 -19.73
N GLU A 160 -6.22 -23.66 -19.91
CA GLU A 160 -6.65 -24.70 -19.01
C GLU A 160 -6.03 -24.45 -17.63
N LYS A 161 -6.84 -24.51 -16.57
CA LYS A 161 -6.37 -24.41 -15.20
C LYS A 161 -5.39 -25.51 -14.90
N THR A 162 -4.13 -25.16 -14.62
CA THR A 162 -3.07 -26.12 -14.34
C THR A 162 -3.10 -26.58 -12.89
N GLY A 163 -3.59 -25.75 -11.97
CA GLY A 163 -3.68 -26.09 -10.55
C GLY A 163 -4.03 -24.89 -9.69
N THR A 164 -4.29 -25.18 -8.42
CA THR A 164 -4.45 -24.20 -7.36
C THR A 164 -3.28 -24.33 -6.40
N GLU A 165 -2.61 -23.23 -6.12
CA GLU A 165 -1.44 -23.22 -5.24
C GLU A 165 -1.61 -22.20 -4.10
N ASN A 166 -0.92 -22.50 -2.99
CA ASN A 166 -0.79 -21.58 -1.86
C ASN A 166 0.69 -21.24 -1.70
N ARG A 167 0.99 -19.97 -1.57
CA ARG A 167 2.37 -19.53 -1.31
C ARG A 167 2.41 -18.62 -0.09
N ASN A 168 3.41 -18.85 0.73
CA ASN A 168 3.73 -18.01 1.86
C ASN A 168 4.91 -17.11 1.46
N TYR A 169 4.74 -15.83 1.61
CA TYR A 169 5.77 -14.83 1.32
C TYR A 169 6.16 -14.10 2.59
N PHE A 170 7.45 -13.98 2.83
CA PHE A 170 8.00 -13.13 3.88
C PHE A 170 9.00 -12.16 3.24
N GLY A 171 8.77 -10.86 3.45
CA GLY A 171 9.60 -9.83 2.85
C GLY A 171 8.95 -8.44 2.91
N PRO A 172 9.37 -7.51 2.02
CA PRO A 172 8.79 -6.19 1.93
C PRO A 172 7.28 -6.26 1.63
N THR A 173 6.46 -5.69 2.51
CA THR A 173 4.99 -5.64 2.37
C THR A 173 4.47 -4.22 2.14
N LYS A 174 5.29 -3.22 2.39
CA LYS A 174 4.96 -1.82 2.17
C LYS A 174 6.19 -1.07 1.68
N ALA A 175 6.02 -0.26 0.63
CA ALA A 175 6.96 0.75 0.18
C ALA A 175 6.16 1.93 -0.34
N ALA A 176 6.30 3.09 0.29
CA ALA A 176 5.53 4.26 -0.05
C ALA A 176 6.38 5.52 0.01
N VAL A 177 6.20 6.36 -1.00
CA VAL A 177 6.52 7.78 -0.95
C VAL A 177 5.21 8.49 -1.23
N SER A 178 4.61 9.07 -0.19
CA SER A 178 3.24 9.60 -0.27
C SER A 178 3.23 11.11 -0.18
N LEU A 179 2.47 11.74 -1.06
CA LEU A 179 2.09 13.13 -0.93
C LEU A 179 0.85 13.22 -0.04
N ILE A 180 0.90 14.11 0.93
CA ILE A 180 -0.11 14.22 1.99
C ILE A 180 -0.71 15.60 2.01
N PHE A 181 -2.03 15.65 2.12
CA PHE A 181 -2.79 16.86 2.40
C PHE A 181 -3.45 16.76 3.78
N LEU A 182 -3.06 17.65 4.68
CA LEU A 182 -3.55 17.71 6.05
C LEU A 182 -4.84 18.55 6.14
N ILE A 183 -5.89 17.94 6.68
CA ILE A 183 -7.19 18.58 6.90
C ILE A 183 -7.28 18.95 8.40
N LYS A 184 -7.62 20.20 8.66
CA LYS A 184 -7.78 20.71 10.04
C LYS A 184 -9.11 20.29 10.62
#